data_d1bd15da3dfc91875b8f451157b26889
#
_entry.id   d1bd15da3dfc91875b8f451157b26889
#
_cell.length_a   1.000
_cell.length_b   1.000
_cell.length_c   1.000
_cell.angle_alpha   90.00
_cell.angle_beta   90.00
_cell.angle_gamma   90.00
#
_symmetry.space_group_name_H-M   'P 1'
#
loop_
_entity.id
_entity.type
_entity.pdbx_description
1 polymer ?
#
loop_
_entity_poly.entity_id
_entity_poly.type
_entity_poly.pdbx_seq_one_letter_code
_entity_poly.pdbx_strand_id
1 'polypeptide(L)'
;MVWAVYLVMTDLLAFNLQSSVIAQILLWSATLKFITSYLSSGRGSTIGLTIQMGTSVGLIFYYKLGLEIIAYNFMLMYACYVLSGYAYRLYVQKTEDRWMLRLANRESAHDSMSGLYNRRGFEPKAAQMLQSCRKKRQSAGMIMIDIDNFKKYNDTFGHPEGDKCIIAVAGQLHRLATEAGGYCARIGGEEFAVMVQGFSEVDFLQFAKKLKMAVEELKLPQAPGNFYPYVTISMGLDYHKRILSDTYEEMYHTADQALYRAKAGGRNCIYMRETRVSTGITRYFE
;
A
#
# COMPACT_ATOMS: atom_id res chain seq x y z
N MET A 1 27.81 2.53 22.61
CA MET A 1 28.55 2.43 23.90
C MET A 1 28.77 0.98 24.35
N VAL A 2 27.78 0.13 24.51
CA VAL A 2 27.90 -1.29 24.93
C VAL A 2 28.90 -2.09 24.10
N TRP A 3 28.86 -1.94 22.77
CA TRP A 3 29.76 -2.65 21.84
C TRP A 3 31.22 -2.21 21.92
N ALA A 4 31.48 -0.94 22.15
CA ALA A 4 32.85 -0.45 22.34
C ALA A 4 33.47 -1.03 23.62
N VAL A 5 32.70 -1.13 24.69
CA VAL A 5 33.12 -1.77 25.96
C VAL A 5 33.38 -3.26 25.73
N TYR A 6 32.52 -3.97 24.95
CA TYR A 6 32.72 -5.37 24.65
C TYR A 6 33.96 -5.64 23.79
N LEU A 7 34.27 -4.77 22.82
CA LEU A 7 35.51 -4.87 22.03
C LEU A 7 36.74 -4.67 22.85
N VAL A 8 36.75 -3.64 23.71
CA VAL A 8 37.87 -3.39 24.65
C VAL A 8 38.04 -4.56 25.61
N MET A 9 36.97 -5.19 26.10
CA MET A 9 37.03 -6.36 26.99
C MET A 9 37.56 -7.60 26.28
N THR A 10 37.23 -7.81 25.00
CA THR A 10 37.79 -8.93 24.23
C THR A 10 39.27 -8.75 23.91
N ASP A 11 39.70 -7.52 23.67
CA ASP A 11 41.12 -7.20 23.49
C ASP A 11 41.91 -7.34 24.79
N LEU A 12 41.34 -6.94 25.93
CA LEU A 12 41.94 -7.14 27.26
C LEU A 12 42.02 -8.60 27.66
N LEU A 13 41.02 -9.43 27.26
CA LEU A 13 41.06 -10.89 27.44
C LEU A 13 42.14 -11.53 26.57
N ALA A 14 42.33 -11.07 25.35
CA ALA A 14 43.41 -11.52 24.44
C ALA A 14 44.79 -11.16 25.03
N PHE A 15 44.91 -10.02 25.70
CA PHE A 15 46.14 -9.59 26.36
C PHE A 15 46.56 -10.52 27.52
N ASN A 16 45.63 -11.11 28.24
CA ASN A 16 45.88 -12.05 29.34
C ASN A 16 46.16 -13.48 28.93
N LEU A 17 45.99 -13.82 27.62
CA LEU A 17 46.22 -15.17 27.12
C LEU A 17 47.65 -15.34 26.57
N GLN A 18 48.43 -16.25 27.16
CA GLN A 18 49.85 -16.51 26.81
C GLN A 18 50.06 -17.13 25.40
N SER A 19 49.02 -17.41 24.64
CA SER A 19 49.12 -18.04 23.31
C SER A 19 48.80 -17.00 22.21
N SER A 20 49.76 -16.79 21.32
CA SER A 20 49.63 -15.85 20.18
C SER A 20 48.49 -16.24 19.24
N VAL A 21 48.17 -17.52 19.12
CA VAL A 21 47.09 -18.07 18.26
C VAL A 21 45.72 -17.70 18.83
N ILE A 22 45.54 -17.84 20.14
CA ILE A 22 44.26 -17.51 20.80
C ILE A 22 44.02 -15.99 20.76
N ALA A 23 45.06 -15.18 20.98
CA ALA A 23 44.96 -13.72 20.84
C ALA A 23 44.52 -13.33 19.40
N GLN A 24 45.05 -13.95 18.38
CA GLN A 24 44.64 -13.74 16.99
C GLN A 24 43.17 -14.12 16.74
N ILE A 25 42.70 -15.29 17.22
CA ILE A 25 41.30 -15.70 17.06
C ILE A 25 40.35 -14.72 17.75
N LEU A 26 40.70 -14.21 18.93
CA LEU A 26 39.88 -13.22 19.64
C LEU A 26 39.85 -11.87 18.91
N LEU A 27 40.98 -11.41 18.36
CA LEU A 27 41.06 -10.21 17.53
C LEU A 27 40.18 -10.33 16.29
N TRP A 28 40.21 -11.48 15.61
CA TRP A 28 39.37 -11.78 14.45
C TRP A 28 37.88 -11.79 14.80
N SER A 29 37.51 -12.42 15.91
CA SER A 29 36.12 -12.45 16.34
C SER A 29 35.58 -11.07 16.69
N ALA A 30 36.38 -10.21 17.31
CA ALA A 30 36.05 -8.85 17.63
C ALA A 30 35.86 -7.99 16.36
N THR A 31 36.77 -8.15 15.38
CA THR A 31 36.68 -7.45 14.08
C THR A 31 35.43 -7.85 13.32
N LEU A 32 35.10 -9.16 13.27
CA LEU A 32 33.89 -9.66 12.59
C LEU A 32 32.59 -9.12 13.26
N LYS A 33 32.54 -9.11 14.58
CA LYS A 33 31.40 -8.55 15.33
C LYS A 33 31.27 -7.04 15.14
N PHE A 34 32.36 -6.31 15.04
CA PHE A 34 32.36 -4.88 14.74
C PHE A 34 31.77 -4.62 13.34
N ILE A 35 32.17 -5.40 12.32
CA ILE A 35 31.68 -5.27 10.95
C ILE A 35 30.16 -5.51 10.91
N THR A 36 29.66 -6.55 11.61
CA THR A 36 28.22 -6.83 11.69
C THR A 36 27.44 -5.71 12.39
N SER A 37 28.02 -5.11 13.42
CA SER A 37 27.43 -3.95 14.13
C SER A 37 27.46 -2.67 13.28
N TYR A 38 28.48 -2.47 12.46
CA TYR A 38 28.59 -1.34 11.54
C TYR A 38 27.54 -1.38 10.44
N LEU A 39 27.23 -2.56 9.91
CA LEU A 39 26.17 -2.74 8.93
C LEU A 39 24.78 -2.39 9.46
N SER A 40 24.63 -2.36 10.81
CA SER A 40 23.35 -2.10 11.47
C SER A 40 23.15 -0.66 12.00
N SER A 41 24.21 0.16 12.11
CA SER A 41 24.10 1.50 12.74
C SER A 41 25.08 2.57 12.18
N GLY A 42 24.61 3.40 11.30
CA GLY A 42 25.37 4.29 10.41
C GLY A 42 26.28 5.41 10.95
N ARG A 43 26.43 5.73 12.22
CA ARG A 43 27.26 6.84 12.70
C ARG A 43 28.19 6.59 13.89
N GLY A 44 28.04 5.49 14.62
CA GLY A 44 28.92 5.17 15.75
C GLY A 44 30.24 4.52 15.36
N SER A 45 30.46 4.29 14.09
CA SER A 45 31.40 3.31 13.56
C SER A 45 32.83 3.82 13.35
N THR A 46 33.03 5.07 12.98
CA THR A 46 34.38 5.60 12.74
C THR A 46 35.20 5.68 14.03
N ILE A 47 34.59 6.09 15.13
CA ILE A 47 35.24 6.14 16.46
C ILE A 47 35.60 4.73 16.92
N GLY A 48 34.67 3.77 16.81
CA GLY A 48 34.90 2.37 17.15
C GLY A 48 36.01 1.73 16.33
N LEU A 49 36.08 2.01 15.03
CA LEU A 49 37.13 1.52 14.14
C LEU A 49 38.52 2.07 14.51
N THR A 50 38.60 3.36 14.87
CA THR A 50 39.82 3.99 15.26
C THR A 50 40.35 3.41 16.60
N ILE A 51 39.47 3.17 17.56
CA ILE A 51 39.85 2.55 18.85
C ILE A 51 40.31 1.12 18.61
N GLN A 52 39.62 0.34 17.80
CA GLN A 52 40.02 -1.04 17.51
C GLN A 52 41.32 -1.13 16.74
N MET A 53 41.58 -0.24 15.79
CA MET A 53 42.86 -0.16 15.10
C MET A 53 43.98 0.12 16.09
N GLY A 54 43.82 1.07 17.02
CA GLY A 54 44.79 1.40 18.07
C GLY A 54 45.10 0.20 18.98
N THR A 55 44.07 -0.50 19.43
CA THR A 55 44.25 -1.67 20.32
C THR A 55 44.91 -2.85 19.57
N SER A 56 44.51 -3.11 18.32
CA SER A 56 45.12 -4.16 17.49
C SER A 56 46.59 -3.90 17.22
N VAL A 57 46.98 -2.65 16.92
CA VAL A 57 48.36 -2.26 16.71
C VAL A 57 49.17 -2.45 18.02
N GLY A 58 48.63 -2.06 19.17
CA GLY A 58 49.25 -2.24 20.49
C GLY A 58 49.53 -3.71 20.79
N LEU A 59 48.55 -4.61 20.53
CA LEU A 59 48.70 -6.05 20.74
C LEU A 59 49.74 -6.69 19.82
N ILE A 60 49.80 -6.27 18.56
CA ILE A 60 50.80 -6.73 17.57
C ILE A 60 52.22 -6.39 18.07
N PHE A 61 52.46 -5.16 18.54
CA PHE A 61 53.76 -4.74 19.09
C PHE A 61 54.11 -5.51 20.37
N TYR A 62 53.16 -5.72 21.25
CA TYR A 62 53.36 -6.39 22.54
C TYR A 62 53.75 -7.88 22.32
N TYR A 63 53.08 -8.60 21.44
CA TYR A 63 53.35 -10.02 21.16
C TYR A 63 54.49 -10.24 20.17
N LYS A 64 55.14 -9.20 19.65
CA LYS A 64 56.23 -9.27 18.65
C LYS A 64 55.84 -10.13 17.43
N LEU A 65 54.62 -9.96 16.96
CA LEU A 65 54.14 -10.69 15.79
C LEU A 65 54.91 -10.30 14.53
N GLY A 66 55.13 -11.26 13.60
CA GLY A 66 55.85 -11.00 12.37
C GLY A 66 55.17 -10.01 11.43
N LEU A 67 55.93 -9.33 10.61
CA LEU A 67 55.47 -8.28 9.69
C LEU A 67 54.37 -8.77 8.72
N GLU A 68 54.41 -10.06 8.35
CA GLU A 68 53.43 -10.68 7.48
C GLU A 68 52.02 -10.73 8.09
N ILE A 69 51.93 -11.00 9.39
CA ILE A 69 50.67 -11.06 10.13
C ILE A 69 50.07 -9.63 10.25
N ILE A 70 50.93 -8.63 10.43
CA ILE A 70 50.55 -7.25 10.47
C ILE A 70 49.93 -6.82 9.12
N ALA A 71 50.66 -7.10 8.03
CA ALA A 71 50.18 -6.75 6.68
C ALA A 71 48.86 -7.44 6.32
N TYR A 72 48.70 -8.70 6.67
CA TYR A 72 47.49 -9.47 6.45
C TYR A 72 46.27 -8.89 7.20
N ASN A 73 46.44 -8.55 8.48
CA ASN A 73 45.38 -7.94 9.28
C ASN A 73 44.95 -6.57 8.72
N PHE A 74 45.91 -5.70 8.31
CA PHE A 74 45.60 -4.42 7.67
C PHE A 74 44.86 -4.61 6.34
N MET A 75 45.27 -5.55 5.50
CA MET A 75 44.62 -5.84 4.23
C MET A 75 43.18 -6.31 4.45
N LEU A 76 42.95 -7.19 5.44
CA LEU A 76 41.60 -7.66 5.76
C LEU A 76 40.70 -6.54 6.31
N MET A 77 41.24 -5.71 7.23
CA MET A 77 40.52 -4.55 7.76
C MET A 77 40.15 -3.58 6.63
N TYR A 78 41.05 -3.33 5.69
CA TYR A 78 40.75 -2.48 4.53
C TYR A 78 39.68 -3.10 3.63
N ALA A 79 39.74 -4.38 3.34
CA ALA A 79 38.73 -5.08 2.55
C ALA A 79 37.34 -5.00 3.23
N CYS A 80 37.27 -5.23 4.53
CA CYS A 80 36.06 -5.11 5.33
C CYS A 80 35.51 -3.68 5.33
N TYR A 81 36.36 -2.68 5.43
CA TYR A 81 35.99 -1.27 5.35
C TYR A 81 35.36 -0.94 3.99
N VAL A 82 35.99 -1.37 2.88
CA VAL A 82 35.47 -1.14 1.52
C VAL A 82 34.13 -1.84 1.33
N LEU A 83 34.02 -3.12 1.72
CA LEU A 83 32.77 -3.91 1.60
C LEU A 83 31.62 -3.28 2.43
N SER A 84 31.91 -2.86 3.65
CA SER A 84 30.90 -2.21 4.50
C SER A 84 30.46 -0.87 3.92
N GLY A 85 31.39 -0.06 3.41
CA GLY A 85 31.08 1.20 2.73
C GLY A 85 30.24 1.01 1.47
N TYR A 86 30.48 -0.07 0.72
CA TYR A 86 29.67 -0.44 -0.43
C TYR A 86 28.26 -0.89 -0.02
N ALA A 87 28.15 -1.79 0.94
CA ALA A 87 26.88 -2.25 1.47
C ALA A 87 26.04 -1.09 2.05
N TYR A 88 26.67 -0.15 2.76
CA TYR A 88 25.99 1.04 3.27
C TYR A 88 25.45 1.93 2.14
N ARG A 89 26.23 2.16 1.08
CA ARG A 89 25.76 2.93 -0.08
C ARG A 89 24.57 2.27 -0.77
N LEU A 90 24.60 0.96 -0.98
CA LEU A 90 23.47 0.21 -1.53
C LEU A 90 22.22 0.30 -0.65
N TYR A 91 22.39 0.25 0.67
CA TYR A 91 21.28 0.40 1.62
C TYR A 91 20.65 1.80 1.54
N VAL A 92 21.47 2.86 1.53
CA VAL A 92 20.99 4.25 1.41
C VAL A 92 20.28 4.45 0.09
N GLN A 93 20.87 4.05 -1.03
CA GLN A 93 20.26 4.15 -2.35
C GLN A 93 18.89 3.44 -2.41
N LYS A 94 18.82 2.20 -1.91
CA LYS A 94 17.55 1.45 -1.87
C LYS A 94 16.48 2.12 -0.99
N THR A 95 16.87 2.79 0.09
CA THR A 95 15.93 3.53 0.94
C THR A 95 15.46 4.83 0.29
N GLU A 96 16.34 5.54 -0.43
CA GLU A 96 16.00 6.73 -1.21
C GLU A 96 15.05 6.38 -2.36
N ASP A 97 15.34 5.33 -3.12
CA ASP A 97 14.48 4.85 -4.21
C ASP A 97 13.08 4.50 -3.71
N ARG A 98 12.99 3.81 -2.58
CA ARG A 98 11.70 3.49 -1.94
C ARG A 98 10.96 4.74 -1.47
N TRP A 99 11.67 5.73 -0.98
CA TRP A 99 11.10 7.00 -0.54
C TRP A 99 10.57 7.80 -1.74
N MET A 100 11.35 7.90 -2.82
CA MET A 100 10.95 8.57 -4.06
C MET A 100 9.73 7.89 -4.71
N LEU A 101 9.71 6.55 -4.77
CA LEU A 101 8.54 5.78 -5.23
C LEU A 101 7.29 6.05 -4.36
N ARG A 102 7.44 6.17 -3.04
CA ARG A 102 6.32 6.52 -2.14
C ARG A 102 5.83 7.95 -2.35
N LEU A 103 6.73 8.90 -2.63
CA LEU A 103 6.37 10.27 -2.95
C LEU A 103 5.63 10.34 -4.29
N ALA A 104 6.16 9.73 -5.35
CA ALA A 104 5.51 9.67 -6.66
C ALA A 104 4.12 9.03 -6.59
N ASN A 105 3.97 7.92 -5.84
CA ASN A 105 2.67 7.30 -5.59
C ASN A 105 1.74 8.15 -4.70
N ARG A 106 2.30 9.07 -3.89
CA ARG A 106 1.48 10.03 -3.12
C ARG A 106 0.95 11.17 -3.98
N GLU A 107 1.68 11.55 -5.00
CA GLU A 107 1.28 12.65 -5.89
C GLU A 107 0.29 12.22 -6.97
N SER A 108 0.20 10.93 -7.30
CA SER A 108 -0.79 10.43 -8.24
C SER A 108 -2.19 10.48 -7.65
N ALA A 109 -3.09 11.25 -8.27
CA ALA A 109 -4.51 11.34 -7.93
C ALA A 109 -5.35 10.23 -8.60
N HIS A 110 -4.74 9.44 -9.48
CA HIS A 110 -5.42 8.44 -10.32
C HIS A 110 -4.90 7.02 -10.05
N ASP A 111 -5.78 6.05 -10.23
CA ASP A 111 -5.44 4.63 -10.24
C ASP A 111 -4.81 4.27 -11.60
N SER A 112 -3.63 3.68 -11.59
CA SER A 112 -2.85 3.40 -12.80
C SER A 112 -3.48 2.34 -13.72
N MET A 113 -4.32 1.45 -13.19
CA MET A 113 -4.98 0.39 -13.94
C MET A 113 -6.25 0.90 -14.63
N SER A 114 -7.12 1.55 -13.88
CA SER A 114 -8.45 1.97 -14.36
C SER A 114 -8.49 3.39 -14.93
N GLY A 115 -7.48 4.23 -14.65
CA GLY A 115 -7.45 5.64 -15.01
C GLY A 115 -8.40 6.53 -14.18
N LEU A 116 -9.22 5.93 -13.33
CA LEU A 116 -10.14 6.65 -12.44
C LEU A 116 -9.37 7.40 -11.34
N TYR A 117 -10.04 8.29 -10.62
CA TYR A 117 -9.46 8.76 -9.36
C TYR A 117 -9.17 7.57 -8.45
N ASN A 118 -8.06 7.61 -7.74
CA ASN A 118 -7.87 6.74 -6.57
C ASN A 118 -8.51 7.40 -5.34
N ARG A 119 -8.53 6.72 -4.20
CA ARG A 119 -9.11 7.25 -2.96
C ARG A 119 -8.62 8.66 -2.61
N ARG A 120 -7.30 8.91 -2.77
CA ARG A 120 -6.68 10.21 -2.45
C ARG A 120 -7.11 11.33 -3.39
N GLY A 121 -7.27 11.03 -4.69
CA GLY A 121 -7.73 12.00 -5.67
C GLY A 121 -9.23 12.27 -5.56
N PHE A 122 -10.01 11.25 -5.17
CA PHE A 122 -11.46 11.33 -5.05
C PHE A 122 -11.92 12.16 -3.85
N GLU A 123 -11.35 11.92 -2.67
CA GLU A 123 -11.74 12.59 -1.41
C GLU A 123 -11.77 14.11 -1.51
N PRO A 124 -10.72 14.83 -1.97
CA PRO A 124 -10.77 16.27 -2.11
C PRO A 124 -11.79 16.74 -3.16
N LYS A 125 -12.05 15.96 -4.23
CA LYS A 125 -13.06 16.27 -5.23
C LYS A 125 -14.47 16.13 -4.68
N ALA A 126 -14.71 15.07 -3.91
CA ALA A 126 -15.96 14.83 -3.22
C ALA A 126 -16.25 15.95 -2.18
N ALA A 127 -15.26 16.30 -1.36
CA ALA A 127 -15.36 17.38 -0.40
C ALA A 127 -15.65 18.75 -1.08
N GLN A 128 -14.99 19.03 -2.19
CA GLN A 128 -15.25 20.23 -2.99
C GLN A 128 -16.68 20.26 -3.56
N MET A 129 -17.18 19.10 -4.03
CA MET A 129 -18.56 18.96 -4.51
C MET A 129 -19.56 19.23 -3.38
N LEU A 130 -19.36 18.67 -2.18
CA LEU A 130 -20.22 18.92 -1.01
C LEU A 130 -20.24 20.41 -0.62
N GLN A 131 -19.07 21.05 -0.65
CA GLN A 131 -19.01 22.49 -0.39
C GLN A 131 -19.80 23.29 -1.44
N SER A 132 -19.75 22.91 -2.71
CA SER A 132 -20.55 23.51 -3.79
C SER A 132 -22.05 23.29 -3.55
N CYS A 133 -22.45 22.03 -3.23
CA CYS A 133 -23.84 21.68 -2.93
C CYS A 133 -24.40 22.49 -1.76
N ARG A 134 -23.60 22.66 -0.70
CA ARG A 134 -23.98 23.51 0.46
C ARG A 134 -24.25 24.95 0.07
N LYS A 135 -23.33 25.54 -0.72
CA LYS A 135 -23.50 26.95 -1.19
C LYS A 135 -24.69 27.11 -2.12
N LYS A 136 -24.95 26.18 -3.02
CA LYS A 136 -26.01 26.21 -4.01
C LYS A 136 -27.34 25.63 -3.51
N ARG A 137 -27.38 25.10 -2.29
CA ARG A 137 -28.53 24.36 -1.71
C ARG A 137 -28.98 23.19 -2.58
N GLN A 138 -28.03 22.50 -3.17
CA GLN A 138 -28.25 21.31 -4.01
C GLN A 138 -28.10 20.04 -3.21
N SER A 139 -28.65 18.96 -3.77
CA SER A 139 -28.48 17.59 -3.27
C SER A 139 -27.11 17.03 -3.62
N ALA A 140 -26.67 16.03 -2.87
CA ALA A 140 -25.55 15.17 -3.22
C ALA A 140 -25.88 13.69 -2.93
N GLY A 141 -25.33 12.80 -3.75
CA GLY A 141 -25.44 11.37 -3.60
C GLY A 141 -24.09 10.68 -3.72
N MET A 142 -23.82 9.77 -2.80
CA MET A 142 -22.65 8.89 -2.76
C MET A 142 -23.08 7.47 -3.07
N ILE A 143 -22.33 6.77 -3.91
CA ILE A 143 -22.53 5.37 -4.27
C ILE A 143 -21.23 4.62 -4.05
N MET A 144 -21.23 3.63 -3.16
CA MET A 144 -20.17 2.65 -3.03
C MET A 144 -20.54 1.40 -3.83
N ILE A 145 -19.60 0.85 -4.57
CA ILE A 145 -19.82 -0.22 -5.56
C ILE A 145 -18.73 -1.28 -5.36
N ASP A 146 -19.11 -2.55 -5.49
CA ASP A 146 -18.20 -3.67 -5.44
C ASP A 146 -18.59 -4.72 -6.48
N ILE A 147 -17.59 -5.31 -7.15
CA ILE A 147 -17.81 -6.39 -8.13
C ILE A 147 -18.09 -7.70 -7.40
N ASP A 148 -19.26 -8.27 -7.62
CA ASP A 148 -19.72 -9.46 -6.92
C ASP A 148 -18.86 -10.70 -7.24
N ASN A 149 -18.43 -11.39 -6.18
CA ASN A 149 -17.64 -12.63 -6.26
C ASN A 149 -16.33 -12.51 -7.06
N PHE A 150 -15.69 -11.31 -7.04
CA PHE A 150 -14.51 -11.04 -7.85
C PHE A 150 -13.32 -11.94 -7.51
N LYS A 151 -13.14 -12.31 -6.22
CA LYS A 151 -12.12 -13.30 -5.86
C LYS A 151 -12.31 -14.62 -6.60
N LYS A 152 -13.55 -15.13 -6.65
CA LYS A 152 -13.85 -16.38 -7.38
C LYS A 152 -13.66 -16.23 -8.89
N TYR A 153 -13.91 -15.05 -9.43
CA TYR A 153 -13.60 -14.71 -10.82
C TYR A 153 -12.10 -14.86 -11.10
N ASN A 154 -11.25 -14.23 -10.27
CA ASN A 154 -9.79 -14.32 -10.37
C ASN A 154 -9.27 -15.75 -10.21
N ASP A 155 -9.83 -16.49 -9.23
CA ASP A 155 -9.45 -17.90 -9.01
C ASP A 155 -9.80 -18.81 -10.21
N THR A 156 -10.80 -18.43 -11.02
CA THR A 156 -11.26 -19.19 -12.18
C THR A 156 -10.56 -18.80 -13.47
N PHE A 157 -10.44 -17.48 -13.74
CA PHE A 157 -9.97 -16.96 -15.03
C PHE A 157 -8.55 -16.39 -14.98
N GLY A 158 -7.99 -16.27 -13.78
CA GLY A 158 -6.68 -15.66 -13.53
C GLY A 158 -6.73 -14.14 -13.38
N HIS A 159 -5.71 -13.59 -12.71
CA HIS A 159 -5.58 -12.16 -12.46
C HIS A 159 -5.58 -11.29 -13.72
N PRO A 160 -4.96 -11.69 -14.88
CA PRO A 160 -5.01 -10.87 -16.09
C PRO A 160 -6.43 -10.65 -16.62
N GLU A 161 -7.33 -11.65 -16.53
CA GLU A 161 -8.73 -11.50 -16.91
C GLU A 161 -9.49 -10.66 -15.86
N GLY A 162 -9.15 -10.79 -14.58
CA GLY A 162 -9.66 -9.91 -13.52
C GLY A 162 -9.32 -8.44 -13.76
N ASP A 163 -8.11 -8.15 -14.19
CA ASP A 163 -7.69 -6.78 -14.54
C ASP A 163 -8.51 -6.22 -15.70
N LYS A 164 -8.77 -7.03 -16.75
CA LYS A 164 -9.65 -6.64 -17.86
C LYS A 164 -11.09 -6.39 -17.40
N CYS A 165 -11.59 -7.23 -16.50
CA CYS A 165 -12.91 -7.05 -15.90
C CYS A 165 -12.99 -5.71 -15.13
N ILE A 166 -12.02 -5.39 -14.27
CA ILE A 166 -11.94 -4.12 -13.57
C ILE A 166 -11.94 -2.95 -14.54
N ILE A 167 -11.11 -2.99 -15.60
CA ILE A 167 -11.01 -1.92 -16.61
C ILE A 167 -12.34 -1.72 -17.33
N ALA A 168 -13.02 -2.80 -17.72
CA ALA A 168 -14.29 -2.73 -18.41
C ALA A 168 -15.39 -2.12 -17.51
N VAL A 169 -15.50 -2.57 -16.26
CA VAL A 169 -16.44 -2.01 -15.27
C VAL A 169 -16.11 -0.54 -15.00
N ALA A 170 -14.85 -0.21 -14.73
CA ALA A 170 -14.39 1.16 -14.52
C ALA A 170 -14.77 2.09 -15.67
N GLY A 171 -14.61 1.64 -16.92
CA GLY A 171 -14.97 2.40 -18.11
C GLY A 171 -16.46 2.76 -18.16
N GLN A 172 -17.37 1.83 -17.84
CA GLN A 172 -18.81 2.11 -17.79
C GLN A 172 -19.18 3.06 -16.66
N LEU A 173 -18.64 2.82 -15.47
CA LEU A 173 -18.87 3.68 -14.30
C LEU A 173 -18.38 5.12 -14.57
N HIS A 174 -17.18 5.25 -15.15
CA HIS A 174 -16.59 6.56 -15.49
C HIS A 174 -17.45 7.31 -16.51
N ARG A 175 -17.84 6.65 -17.60
CA ARG A 175 -18.65 7.25 -18.65
C ARG A 175 -19.96 7.81 -18.08
N LEU A 176 -20.70 6.99 -17.32
CA LEU A 176 -21.98 7.40 -16.76
C LEU A 176 -21.85 8.46 -15.67
N ALA A 177 -20.82 8.37 -14.81
CA ALA A 177 -20.55 9.38 -13.80
C ALA A 177 -20.19 10.73 -14.44
N THR A 178 -19.39 10.73 -15.52
CA THR A 178 -19.01 11.94 -16.25
C THR A 178 -20.22 12.56 -16.97
N GLU A 179 -21.07 11.77 -17.64
CA GLU A 179 -22.33 12.23 -18.23
C GLU A 179 -23.25 12.89 -17.19
N ALA A 180 -23.22 12.40 -15.95
CA ALA A 180 -23.97 12.92 -14.83
C ALA A 180 -23.33 14.15 -14.15
N GLY A 181 -22.17 14.63 -14.63
CA GLY A 181 -21.40 15.71 -13.98
C GLY A 181 -20.82 15.33 -12.63
N GLY A 182 -20.62 14.03 -12.38
CA GLY A 182 -20.08 13.46 -11.14
C GLY A 182 -18.63 13.07 -11.24
N TYR A 183 -18.14 12.46 -10.17
CA TYR A 183 -16.80 11.88 -10.06
C TYR A 183 -16.88 10.38 -9.81
N CYS A 184 -15.96 9.63 -10.41
CA CYS A 184 -15.81 8.19 -10.23
C CYS A 184 -14.39 7.87 -9.78
N ALA A 185 -14.26 6.94 -8.83
CA ALA A 185 -12.98 6.49 -8.29
C ALA A 185 -12.94 4.98 -8.13
N ARG A 186 -11.72 4.43 -8.18
CA ARG A 186 -11.42 3.10 -7.67
C ARG A 186 -10.81 3.25 -6.28
N ILE A 187 -11.49 2.72 -5.27
CA ILE A 187 -11.11 2.89 -3.87
C ILE A 187 -10.05 1.86 -3.46
N GLY A 188 -10.15 0.66 -4.02
CA GLY A 188 -9.20 -0.43 -3.80
C GLY A 188 -9.72 -1.73 -4.44
N GLY A 189 -8.83 -2.64 -4.84
CA GLY A 189 -9.22 -3.93 -5.38
C GLY A 189 -10.33 -3.85 -6.43
N GLU A 190 -11.50 -4.39 -6.09
CA GLU A 190 -12.74 -4.41 -6.89
C GLU A 190 -13.77 -3.36 -6.45
N GLU A 191 -13.37 -2.41 -5.58
CA GLU A 191 -14.27 -1.41 -5.00
C GLU A 191 -14.16 -0.07 -5.73
N PHE A 192 -15.33 0.54 -6.01
CA PHE A 192 -15.45 1.83 -6.66
C PHE A 192 -16.37 2.77 -5.85
N ALA A 193 -16.19 4.06 -6.08
CA ALA A 193 -17.05 5.10 -5.54
C ALA A 193 -17.49 6.05 -6.65
N VAL A 194 -18.75 6.47 -6.60
CA VAL A 194 -19.30 7.50 -7.49
C VAL A 194 -19.98 8.55 -6.65
N MET A 195 -19.75 9.82 -6.98
CA MET A 195 -20.42 10.96 -6.34
C MET A 195 -21.04 11.87 -7.39
N VAL A 196 -22.29 12.23 -7.18
CA VAL A 196 -23.08 13.10 -8.05
C VAL A 196 -23.78 14.19 -7.25
N GLN A 197 -24.19 15.28 -7.93
CA GLN A 197 -24.90 16.41 -7.31
C GLN A 197 -26.11 16.84 -8.13
N GLY A 198 -27.08 17.51 -7.47
CA GLY A 198 -28.23 18.15 -8.13
C GLY A 198 -29.36 17.21 -8.55
N PHE A 199 -29.26 15.93 -8.24
CA PHE A 199 -30.31 14.94 -8.53
C PHE A 199 -31.46 15.05 -7.52
N SER A 200 -32.70 14.76 -7.97
CA SER A 200 -33.74 14.35 -7.04
C SER A 200 -33.43 12.94 -6.51
N GLU A 201 -34.04 12.53 -5.41
CA GLU A 201 -33.85 11.17 -4.87
C GLU A 201 -34.27 10.10 -5.88
N VAL A 202 -35.34 10.34 -6.62
CA VAL A 202 -35.84 9.43 -7.67
C VAL A 202 -34.82 9.31 -8.80
N ASP A 203 -34.30 10.43 -9.30
CA ASP A 203 -33.30 10.46 -10.38
C ASP A 203 -31.99 9.78 -9.93
N PHE A 204 -31.59 10.00 -8.65
CA PHE A 204 -30.41 9.35 -8.09
C PHE A 204 -30.56 7.85 -8.02
N LEU A 205 -31.74 7.33 -7.61
CA LEU A 205 -32.03 5.91 -7.64
C LEU A 205 -32.06 5.33 -9.05
N GLN A 206 -32.61 6.08 -10.02
CA GLN A 206 -32.60 5.68 -11.43
C GLN A 206 -31.16 5.67 -11.98
N PHE A 207 -30.35 6.65 -11.63
CA PHE A 207 -28.94 6.68 -11.99
C PHE A 207 -28.17 5.48 -11.43
N ALA A 208 -28.37 5.11 -10.16
CA ALA A 208 -27.80 3.92 -9.58
C ALA A 208 -28.22 2.63 -10.32
N LYS A 209 -29.51 2.51 -10.70
CA LYS A 209 -30.01 1.40 -11.52
C LYS A 209 -29.33 1.37 -12.89
N LYS A 210 -29.14 2.53 -13.54
CA LYS A 210 -28.47 2.65 -14.84
C LYS A 210 -27.01 2.19 -14.73
N LEU A 211 -26.29 2.54 -13.66
CA LEU A 211 -24.92 2.05 -13.41
C LEU A 211 -24.89 0.52 -13.34
N LYS A 212 -25.81 -0.06 -12.56
CA LYS A 212 -25.91 -1.53 -12.39
C LYS A 212 -26.18 -2.23 -13.72
N MET A 213 -27.16 -1.77 -14.47
CA MET A 213 -27.53 -2.32 -15.78
C MET A 213 -26.37 -2.21 -16.78
N ALA A 214 -25.66 -1.11 -16.82
CA ALA A 214 -24.54 -0.92 -17.73
C ALA A 214 -23.38 -1.91 -17.47
N VAL A 215 -23.18 -2.33 -16.22
CA VAL A 215 -22.21 -3.39 -15.91
C VAL A 215 -22.73 -4.76 -16.35
N GLU A 216 -24.01 -5.07 -16.13
CA GLU A 216 -24.62 -6.32 -16.58
C GLU A 216 -24.63 -6.44 -18.10
N GLU A 217 -24.83 -5.34 -18.83
CA GLU A 217 -24.80 -5.26 -20.31
C GLU A 217 -23.43 -5.55 -20.91
N LEU A 218 -22.35 -5.46 -20.13
CA LEU A 218 -21.01 -5.91 -20.55
C LEU A 218 -20.99 -7.43 -20.84
N LYS A 219 -21.91 -8.19 -20.26
CA LYS A 219 -22.02 -9.66 -20.39
C LYS A 219 -20.70 -10.40 -20.14
N LEU A 220 -19.86 -9.87 -19.25
CA LEU A 220 -18.64 -10.54 -18.85
C LEU A 220 -19.01 -11.86 -18.15
N PRO A 221 -18.52 -13.02 -18.63
CA PRO A 221 -18.90 -14.30 -18.06
C PRO A 221 -18.48 -14.40 -16.59
N GLN A 222 -19.37 -14.87 -15.73
CA GLN A 222 -19.06 -15.08 -14.31
C GLN A 222 -18.48 -16.49 -14.12
N ALA A 223 -17.71 -16.68 -13.03
CA ALA A 223 -17.14 -17.98 -12.66
C ALA A 223 -18.26 -19.03 -12.46
N PRO A 224 -18.04 -20.29 -12.88
CA PRO A 224 -19.03 -21.37 -12.75
C PRO A 224 -19.53 -21.55 -11.32
N GLY A 225 -20.81 -21.90 -11.17
CA GLY A 225 -21.45 -22.09 -9.86
C GLY A 225 -21.81 -20.77 -9.13
N ASN A 226 -21.80 -19.63 -9.83
CA ASN A 226 -22.48 -18.42 -9.38
C ASN A 226 -23.95 -18.44 -9.83
N PHE A 227 -24.80 -17.73 -9.07
CA PHE A 227 -26.23 -17.64 -9.41
C PHE A 227 -26.48 -16.86 -10.70
N TYR A 228 -25.69 -15.81 -10.94
CA TYR A 228 -25.77 -14.98 -12.13
C TYR A 228 -24.74 -15.42 -13.17
N PRO A 229 -25.13 -15.52 -14.48
CA PRO A 229 -24.21 -15.97 -15.53
C PRO A 229 -23.16 -14.93 -15.92
N TYR A 230 -23.39 -13.68 -15.58
CA TYR A 230 -22.51 -12.55 -15.88
C TYR A 230 -22.05 -11.85 -14.62
N VAL A 231 -20.97 -11.09 -14.73
CA VAL A 231 -20.46 -10.23 -13.66
C VAL A 231 -21.52 -9.22 -13.26
N THR A 232 -21.76 -9.12 -11.97
CA THR A 232 -22.69 -8.17 -11.35
C THR A 232 -21.98 -7.30 -10.32
N ILE A 233 -22.64 -6.25 -9.89
CA ILE A 233 -22.18 -5.36 -8.84
C ILE A 233 -23.21 -5.22 -7.73
N SER A 234 -22.74 -5.12 -6.50
CA SER A 234 -23.51 -4.67 -5.34
C SER A 234 -23.26 -3.19 -5.09
N MET A 235 -24.27 -2.47 -4.65
CA MET A 235 -24.18 -1.03 -4.47
C MET A 235 -24.81 -0.60 -3.14
N GLY A 236 -24.10 0.30 -2.46
CA GLY A 236 -24.60 1.00 -1.29
C GLY A 236 -24.69 2.50 -1.56
N LEU A 237 -25.80 3.11 -1.21
CA LEU A 237 -26.13 4.48 -1.52
C LEU A 237 -26.34 5.30 -0.25
N ASP A 238 -25.88 6.54 -0.29
CA ASP A 238 -26.28 7.59 0.62
C ASP A 238 -26.70 8.84 -0.17
N TYR A 239 -27.83 9.45 0.20
CA TYR A 239 -28.40 10.58 -0.49
C TYR A 239 -28.89 11.63 0.50
N HIS A 240 -28.51 12.88 0.23
CA HIS A 240 -28.94 14.05 0.98
C HIS A 240 -29.56 15.09 0.04
N LYS A 241 -30.85 15.38 0.25
CA LYS A 241 -31.57 16.41 -0.51
C LYS A 241 -30.99 17.82 -0.30
N ARG A 242 -30.37 18.04 0.85
CA ARG A 242 -29.66 19.26 1.24
C ARG A 242 -28.44 18.89 2.06
N ILE A 243 -27.32 19.46 1.70
CA ILE A 243 -26.07 19.33 2.45
C ILE A 243 -26.03 20.45 3.50
N LEU A 244 -26.09 20.11 4.79
CA LEU A 244 -26.00 21.03 5.92
C LEU A 244 -24.61 20.99 6.55
N SER A 245 -24.34 19.97 7.35
CA SER A 245 -23.07 19.72 8.03
C SER A 245 -22.38 18.46 7.54
N ASP A 246 -23.01 17.70 6.66
CA ASP A 246 -22.55 16.40 6.20
C ASP A 246 -21.14 16.49 5.61
N THR A 247 -20.27 15.58 6.03
CA THR A 247 -18.90 15.47 5.54
C THR A 247 -18.80 14.34 4.52
N TYR A 248 -17.68 14.32 3.78
CA TYR A 248 -17.36 13.21 2.88
C TYR A 248 -17.30 11.89 3.64
N GLU A 249 -16.66 11.88 4.81
CA GLU A 249 -16.45 10.70 5.64
C GLU A 249 -17.78 10.10 6.11
N GLU A 250 -18.74 10.93 6.50
CA GLU A 250 -20.07 10.48 6.94
C GLU A 250 -20.85 9.86 5.78
N MET A 251 -20.87 10.51 4.60
CA MET A 251 -21.54 9.97 3.43
C MET A 251 -20.86 8.68 2.92
N TYR A 252 -19.53 8.67 2.92
CA TYR A 252 -18.75 7.47 2.57
C TYR A 252 -19.11 6.31 3.49
N HIS A 253 -19.07 6.53 4.80
CA HIS A 253 -19.35 5.49 5.80
C HIS A 253 -20.79 4.96 5.69
N THR A 254 -21.77 5.82 5.48
CA THR A 254 -23.18 5.42 5.32
C THR A 254 -23.37 4.60 4.05
N ALA A 255 -22.78 5.02 2.93
CA ALA A 255 -22.83 4.26 1.67
C ALA A 255 -22.10 2.92 1.77
N ASP A 256 -20.96 2.86 2.46
CA ASP A 256 -20.21 1.62 2.70
C ASP A 256 -21.00 0.62 3.56
N GLN A 257 -21.65 1.07 4.62
CA GLN A 257 -22.56 0.24 5.41
C GLN A 257 -23.73 -0.31 4.58
N ALA A 258 -24.28 0.51 3.68
CA ALA A 258 -25.33 0.07 2.76
C ALA A 258 -24.79 -0.97 1.76
N LEU A 259 -23.57 -0.81 1.25
CA LEU A 259 -22.90 -1.80 0.40
C LEU A 259 -22.70 -3.13 1.13
N TYR A 260 -22.26 -3.09 2.37
CA TYR A 260 -22.15 -4.30 3.19
C TYR A 260 -23.48 -5.06 3.28
N ARG A 261 -24.59 -4.33 3.47
CA ARG A 261 -25.95 -4.93 3.48
C ARG A 261 -26.32 -5.50 2.12
N ALA A 262 -25.95 -4.84 1.02
CA ALA A 262 -26.19 -5.35 -0.33
C ALA A 262 -25.45 -6.69 -0.56
N LYS A 263 -24.19 -6.79 -0.12
CA LYS A 263 -23.42 -8.05 -0.17
C LYS A 263 -24.08 -9.15 0.68
N ALA A 264 -24.51 -8.84 1.90
CA ALA A 264 -25.18 -9.77 2.79
C ALA A 264 -26.58 -10.16 2.29
N GLY A 265 -27.29 -9.25 1.61
CA GLY A 265 -28.64 -9.44 1.08
C GLY A 265 -28.74 -10.26 -0.20
N GLY A 266 -27.65 -10.94 -0.62
CA GLY A 266 -27.63 -11.85 -1.77
C GLY A 266 -26.89 -11.30 -2.98
N ARG A 267 -26.23 -10.15 -2.87
CA ARG A 267 -25.49 -9.49 -3.94
C ARG A 267 -26.39 -9.05 -5.12
N ASN A 268 -25.78 -8.51 -6.17
CA ASN A 268 -26.50 -8.01 -7.36
C ASN A 268 -27.68 -7.09 -7.02
N CYS A 269 -27.55 -6.27 -6.00
CA CYS A 269 -28.62 -5.42 -5.51
C CYS A 269 -28.12 -4.06 -5.03
N ILE A 270 -29.05 -3.18 -4.78
CA ILE A 270 -28.83 -1.81 -4.34
C ILE A 270 -29.48 -1.64 -2.98
N TYR A 271 -28.75 -1.09 -2.03
CA TYR A 271 -29.26 -0.65 -0.74
C TYR A 271 -29.05 0.86 -0.59
N MET A 272 -30.05 1.55 -0.10
CA MET A 272 -29.92 2.93 0.33
C MET A 272 -30.16 2.98 1.82
N ARG A 273 -29.13 3.29 2.59
CA ARG A 273 -29.12 3.19 4.05
C ARG A 273 -29.52 1.78 4.49
N GLU A 274 -30.69 1.62 5.11
CA GLU A 274 -31.17 0.31 5.61
C GLU A 274 -32.13 -0.39 4.66
N THR A 275 -32.56 0.27 3.59
CA THR A 275 -33.65 -0.20 2.73
C THR A 275 -33.11 -0.74 1.41
N ARG A 276 -33.52 -1.95 1.03
CA ARG A 276 -33.27 -2.48 -0.31
C ARG A 276 -34.07 -1.73 -1.33
N VAL A 277 -33.40 -1.21 -2.35
CA VAL A 277 -34.04 -0.52 -3.47
C VAL A 277 -34.59 -1.54 -4.45
N SER A 278 -35.91 -1.48 -4.71
CA SER A 278 -36.52 -2.34 -5.73
C SER A 278 -35.94 -2.00 -7.11
N THR A 279 -35.25 -2.94 -7.71
CA THR A 279 -34.62 -2.77 -9.03
C THR A 279 -35.61 -3.03 -10.19
N GLY A 280 -36.85 -3.47 -9.92
CA GLY A 280 -37.85 -3.71 -10.95
C GLY A 280 -37.55 -4.91 -11.87
N ILE A 281 -36.46 -5.66 -11.63
CA ILE A 281 -36.06 -6.82 -12.41
C ILE A 281 -36.42 -8.09 -11.63
N THR A 282 -37.71 -8.34 -11.51
CA THR A 282 -38.22 -9.66 -11.09
C THR A 282 -38.89 -10.29 -12.32
N ARG A 283 -38.16 -10.56 -13.38
CA ARG A 283 -38.62 -11.39 -14.48
C ARG A 283 -37.48 -11.81 -15.37
N TYR A 284 -36.79 -12.88 -14.99
CA TYR A 284 -36.07 -13.76 -15.92
C TYR A 284 -35.92 -15.13 -15.26
N PHE A 285 -37.05 -15.79 -14.92
CA PHE A 285 -37.13 -17.25 -14.74
C PHE A 285 -38.60 -17.64 -14.97
N GLU A 286 -38.93 -17.83 -16.23
CA GLU A 286 -39.83 -18.86 -16.76
C GLU A 286 -39.08 -19.64 -17.84
#